data_01052ffad4c1d505363ee91f36c670f4
#
_entry.id   01052ffad4c1d505363ee91f36c670f4
#
_cell.length_a   1.000
_cell.length_b   1.000
_cell.length_c   1.000
_cell.angle_alpha   90.00
_cell.angle_beta   90.00
_cell.angle_gamma   90.00
#
_symmetry.space_group_name_H-M   'P 1'
#
loop_
_entity.id
_entity.type
_entity.pdbx_description
1 polymer ?
#
loop_
_entity_poly.entity_id
_entity_poly.type
_entity_poly.pdbx_seq_one_letter_code
_entity_poly.pdbx_strand_id
1 'polypeptide(L)'
;MAMSRQKKLDKMDVIELAAEKPKPEFHFKYGRTPGKYIFETKDLVIGYNEPLSRPVTLSMERGNKIALVGANGIGKTTLLKSILGLIPSLKGSCELGENLQIGYFEQEVKGDNKTTCIDEIWAEFPSYTQYEVRSALAKCGLTTKHIESQVRVLSGGEQAKVRLCKLVNKETNILLLDEPTNHLDVDAKEALKE
;
A
#
# COMPACT_ATOMS: atom_id res chain seq x y z
N MET A 1 26.23 -46.01 -30.51
CA MET A 1 25.00 -45.75 -29.75
C MET A 1 25.12 -44.67 -28.66
N ALA A 2 26.28 -44.34 -28.12
CA ALA A 2 26.45 -43.31 -27.08
C ALA A 2 26.21 -41.87 -27.58
N MET A 3 26.69 -41.51 -28.78
CA MET A 3 26.55 -40.15 -29.34
C MET A 3 25.11 -39.69 -29.63
N SER A 4 24.20 -40.67 -29.87
CA SER A 4 22.78 -40.32 -30.15
C SER A 4 21.99 -39.96 -28.89
N ARG A 5 22.40 -40.47 -27.72
CA ARG A 5 21.77 -40.09 -26.42
C ARG A 5 22.25 -38.74 -25.93
N GLN A 6 23.53 -38.38 -26.17
CA GLN A 6 24.09 -37.06 -25.84
C GLN A 6 23.39 -35.96 -26.62
N LYS A 7 23.18 -36.12 -27.93
CA LYS A 7 22.43 -35.17 -28.76
C LYS A 7 20.96 -35.01 -28.40
N LYS A 8 20.35 -36.01 -27.71
CA LYS A 8 18.98 -35.90 -27.17
C LYS A 8 18.95 -35.13 -25.85
N LEU A 9 19.98 -35.26 -25.02
CA LEU A 9 20.12 -34.49 -23.76
C LEU A 9 20.38 -33.01 -24.03
N ASP A 10 21.21 -32.69 -25.04
CA ASP A 10 21.50 -31.31 -25.45
C ASP A 10 20.30 -30.61 -26.12
N LYS A 11 19.26 -31.34 -26.51
CA LYS A 11 18.00 -30.81 -27.06
C LYS A 11 16.86 -30.76 -26.05
N MET A 12 17.07 -31.26 -24.83
CA MET A 12 16.10 -31.02 -23.76
C MET A 12 16.28 -29.58 -23.28
N ASP A 13 15.29 -28.75 -23.59
CA ASP A 13 15.17 -27.44 -22.96
C ASP A 13 15.22 -27.67 -21.45
N VAL A 14 16.32 -27.25 -20.84
CA VAL A 14 16.42 -27.19 -19.38
C VAL A 14 15.32 -26.22 -18.96
N ILE A 15 14.26 -26.74 -18.34
CA ILE A 15 13.29 -25.88 -17.67
C ILE A 15 14.08 -25.19 -16.56
N GLU A 16 14.59 -24.01 -16.83
CA GLU A 16 15.11 -23.13 -15.78
C GLU A 16 13.93 -22.88 -14.85
N LEU A 17 13.97 -23.53 -13.69
CA LEU A 17 13.08 -23.18 -12.59
C LEU A 17 13.24 -21.68 -12.39
N ALA A 18 12.19 -20.92 -12.69
CA ALA A 18 12.17 -19.50 -12.48
C ALA A 18 12.66 -19.26 -11.05
N ALA A 19 13.70 -18.42 -10.88
CA ALA A 19 14.23 -18.09 -9.57
C ALA A 19 13.05 -17.75 -8.66
N GLU A 20 12.98 -18.39 -7.49
CA GLU A 20 11.91 -18.13 -6.53
C GLU A 20 11.79 -16.64 -6.32
N LYS A 21 10.61 -16.09 -6.59
CA LYS A 21 10.36 -14.68 -6.34
C LYS A 21 10.52 -14.44 -4.85
N PRO A 22 11.23 -13.38 -4.44
CA PRO A 22 11.36 -13.07 -3.02
C PRO A 22 9.97 -12.92 -2.42
N LYS A 23 9.68 -13.66 -1.35
CA LYS A 23 8.42 -13.52 -0.63
C LYS A 23 8.41 -12.17 0.07
N PRO A 24 7.34 -11.38 -0.07
CA PRO A 24 7.25 -10.08 0.59
C PRO A 24 7.07 -10.25 2.10
N GLU A 25 7.68 -9.34 2.85
CA GLU A 25 7.52 -9.22 4.30
C GLU A 25 7.15 -7.77 4.62
N PHE A 26 6.05 -7.56 5.36
CA PHE A 26 5.55 -6.25 5.71
C PHE A 26 5.58 -6.05 7.23
N HIS A 27 6.64 -5.43 7.73
CA HIS A 27 6.77 -5.08 9.15
C HIS A 27 6.56 -3.58 9.33
N PHE A 28 5.36 -3.21 9.76
CA PHE A 28 5.00 -1.81 9.99
C PHE A 28 5.76 -1.23 11.18
N LYS A 29 6.36 -0.06 10.98
CA LYS A 29 7.02 0.67 12.07
C LYS A 29 5.96 1.35 12.93
N TYR A 30 5.96 1.01 14.22
CA TYR A 30 5.04 1.60 15.17
C TYR A 30 5.53 3.00 15.58
N GLY A 31 4.68 3.99 15.42
CA GLY A 31 4.93 5.35 15.86
C GLY A 31 4.57 5.59 17.33
N ARG A 32 4.37 6.86 17.70
CA ARG A 32 3.96 7.23 19.06
C ARG A 32 2.59 6.66 19.39
N THR A 33 2.35 6.35 20.66
CA THR A 33 1.02 5.94 21.12
C THR A 33 0.01 7.06 20.89
N PRO A 34 -1.07 6.86 20.12
CA PRO A 34 -2.09 7.88 19.89
C PRO A 34 -2.94 8.11 21.16
N GLY A 35 -3.69 9.19 21.20
CA GLY A 35 -4.71 9.44 22.21
C GLY A 35 -5.73 8.31 22.29
N LYS A 36 -6.68 8.40 23.24
CA LYS A 36 -7.76 7.40 23.39
C LYS A 36 -8.67 7.39 22.17
N TYR A 37 -9.04 8.56 21.69
CA TYR A 37 -9.91 8.74 20.52
C TYR A 37 -9.05 8.96 19.27
N ILE A 38 -9.41 8.29 18.19
CA ILE A 38 -8.73 8.38 16.90
C ILE A 38 -9.45 9.40 16.02
N PHE A 39 -10.76 9.27 15.88
CA PHE A 39 -11.61 10.27 15.25
C PHE A 39 -13.05 10.17 15.76
N GLU A 40 -13.78 11.26 15.62
CA GLU A 40 -15.20 11.34 15.85
C GLU A 40 -15.86 12.13 14.72
N THR A 41 -16.93 11.59 14.14
CA THR A 41 -17.75 12.30 13.15
C THR A 41 -19.10 12.63 13.75
N LYS A 42 -19.64 13.84 13.46
CA LYS A 42 -20.96 14.30 13.88
C LYS A 42 -21.76 14.71 12.65
N ASP A 43 -22.78 13.94 12.33
CA ASP A 43 -23.67 14.16 11.18
C ASP A 43 -22.92 14.43 9.88
N LEU A 44 -21.79 13.75 9.69
CA LEU A 44 -20.90 13.91 8.55
C LEU A 44 -21.58 13.49 7.26
N VAL A 45 -21.75 14.40 6.32
CA VAL A 45 -22.23 14.13 4.96
C VAL A 45 -21.08 14.31 4.00
N ILE A 46 -20.71 13.21 3.33
CA ILE A 46 -19.63 13.20 2.34
C ILE A 46 -20.17 13.39 0.93
N GLY A 47 -19.35 13.92 0.05
CA GLY A 47 -19.67 14.14 -1.37
C GLY A 47 -18.75 15.16 -1.98
N TYR A 48 -18.94 15.43 -3.26
CA TYR A 48 -18.27 16.49 -3.99
C TYR A 48 -19.24 17.67 -4.21
N ASN A 49 -20.09 17.58 -5.22
CA ASN A 49 -21.14 18.57 -5.49
C ASN A 49 -22.49 18.11 -4.93
N GLU A 50 -22.69 16.79 -4.84
CA GLU A 50 -23.90 16.17 -4.33
C GLU A 50 -23.59 15.22 -3.18
N PRO A 51 -24.51 15.04 -2.22
CA PRO A 51 -24.35 14.10 -1.13
C PRO A 51 -24.23 12.65 -1.64
N LEU A 52 -23.14 11.96 -1.24
CA LEU A 52 -22.95 10.54 -1.47
C LEU A 52 -23.38 9.67 -0.29
N SER A 53 -23.59 10.28 0.87
CA SER A 53 -24.01 9.56 2.07
C SER A 53 -25.17 10.24 2.78
N ARG A 54 -25.87 9.47 3.61
CA ARG A 54 -26.68 10.01 4.71
C ARG A 54 -25.73 10.55 5.79
N PRO A 55 -26.23 11.36 6.75
CA PRO A 55 -25.42 11.77 7.88
C PRO A 55 -24.80 10.58 8.62
N VAL A 56 -23.48 10.61 8.82
CA VAL A 56 -22.71 9.54 9.49
C VAL A 56 -22.18 10.08 10.80
N THR A 57 -22.57 9.45 11.91
CA THR A 57 -22.02 9.70 13.24
C THR A 57 -21.32 8.43 13.69
N LEU A 58 -20.00 8.50 13.81
CA LEU A 58 -19.12 7.38 14.10
C LEU A 58 -17.95 7.85 14.95
N SER A 59 -17.54 7.06 15.92
CA SER A 59 -16.33 7.28 16.69
C SER A 59 -15.43 6.05 16.64
N MET A 60 -14.13 6.28 16.62
CA MET A 60 -13.11 5.25 16.67
C MET A 60 -12.18 5.49 17.85
N GLU A 61 -12.05 4.50 18.71
CA GLU A 61 -11.06 4.50 19.79
C GLU A 61 -9.80 3.72 19.40
N ARG A 62 -8.71 3.99 20.11
CA ARG A 62 -7.46 3.26 19.98
C ARG A 62 -7.68 1.76 20.17
N GLY A 63 -7.08 0.95 19.30
CA GLY A 63 -7.19 -0.51 19.31
C GLY A 63 -8.39 -1.04 18.52
N ASN A 64 -9.33 -0.19 18.11
CA ASN A 64 -10.44 -0.62 17.28
C ASN A 64 -9.97 -0.88 15.84
N LYS A 65 -10.62 -1.86 15.21
CA LYS A 65 -10.49 -2.16 13.77
C LYS A 65 -11.84 -1.97 13.12
N ILE A 66 -11.91 -1.12 12.10
CA ILE A 66 -13.15 -0.82 11.37
C ILE A 66 -12.98 -1.26 9.92
N ALA A 67 -13.92 -2.04 9.41
CA ALA A 67 -13.98 -2.41 8.01
C ALA A 67 -15.15 -1.69 7.33
N LEU A 68 -14.86 -0.96 6.24
CA LEU A 68 -15.88 -0.36 5.39
C LEU A 68 -16.22 -1.33 4.26
N VAL A 69 -17.45 -1.86 4.30
CA VAL A 69 -17.93 -2.85 3.33
C VAL A 69 -19.04 -2.24 2.48
N GLY A 70 -18.99 -2.49 1.19
CA GLY A 70 -20.02 -2.02 0.23
C GLY A 70 -19.55 -2.09 -1.22
N ALA A 71 -20.48 -1.91 -2.14
CA ALA A 71 -20.21 -1.92 -3.57
C ALA A 71 -19.18 -0.84 -3.98
N ASN A 72 -18.55 -1.02 -5.14
CA ASN A 72 -17.65 -0.02 -5.70
C ASN A 72 -18.46 1.25 -6.07
N GLY A 73 -17.85 2.41 -5.86
CA GLY A 73 -18.48 3.70 -6.13
C GLY A 73 -19.46 4.23 -5.07
N ILE A 74 -19.70 3.50 -3.96
CA ILE A 74 -20.61 3.93 -2.89
C ILE A 74 -20.07 5.06 -2.00
N GLY A 75 -18.81 5.46 -2.21
CA GLY A 75 -18.20 6.56 -1.44
C GLY A 75 -17.23 6.12 -0.33
N LYS A 76 -16.78 4.86 -0.28
CA LYS A 76 -15.80 4.38 0.73
C LYS A 76 -14.52 5.22 0.75
N THR A 77 -13.89 5.38 -0.40
CA THR A 77 -12.68 6.23 -0.57
C THR A 77 -12.96 7.69 -0.20
N THR A 78 -14.14 8.22 -0.57
CA THR A 78 -14.53 9.59 -0.23
C THR A 78 -14.68 9.77 1.27
N LEU A 79 -15.25 8.78 1.97
CA LEU A 79 -15.34 8.81 3.44
C LEU A 79 -13.97 8.80 4.09
N LEU A 80 -13.05 7.91 3.67
CA LEU A 80 -11.68 7.88 4.17
C LEU A 80 -10.96 9.22 3.95
N LYS A 81 -11.07 9.80 2.75
CA LYS A 81 -10.48 11.10 2.42
C LYS A 81 -11.11 12.25 3.20
N SER A 82 -12.41 12.20 3.49
CA SER A 82 -13.08 13.21 4.32
C SER A 82 -12.65 13.11 5.79
N ILE A 83 -12.50 11.89 6.33
CA ILE A 83 -11.95 11.67 7.69
C ILE A 83 -10.51 12.22 7.77
N LEU A 84 -9.70 12.02 6.74
CA LEU A 84 -8.32 12.56 6.66
C LEU A 84 -8.28 14.09 6.44
N GLY A 85 -9.41 14.74 6.19
CA GLY A 85 -9.46 16.17 5.85
C GLY A 85 -8.94 16.49 4.44
N LEU A 86 -8.72 15.48 3.58
CA LEU A 86 -8.27 15.66 2.20
C LEU A 86 -9.39 16.15 1.28
N ILE A 87 -10.65 15.87 1.64
CA ILE A 87 -11.85 16.33 0.95
C ILE A 87 -12.75 16.99 2.00
N PRO A 88 -13.24 18.22 1.76
CA PRO A 88 -14.16 18.85 2.69
C PRO A 88 -15.49 18.08 2.75
N SER A 89 -16.07 17.99 3.93
CA SER A 89 -17.43 17.47 4.10
C SER A 89 -18.45 18.48 3.61
N LEU A 90 -19.57 17.99 3.08
CA LEU A 90 -20.70 18.85 2.69
C LEU A 90 -21.49 19.37 3.89
N LYS A 91 -21.60 18.54 4.95
CA LYS A 91 -22.25 18.88 6.23
C LYS A 91 -21.60 18.10 7.35
N GLY A 92 -21.86 18.54 8.58
CA GLY A 92 -21.31 17.92 9.78
C GLY A 92 -19.83 18.20 9.99
N SER A 93 -19.20 17.48 10.89
CA SER A 93 -17.78 17.65 11.23
C SER A 93 -17.09 16.30 11.44
N CYS A 94 -15.79 16.31 11.28
CA CYS A 94 -14.92 15.22 11.70
C CYS A 94 -13.78 15.82 12.53
N GLU A 95 -13.63 15.33 13.74
CA GLU A 95 -12.57 15.71 14.65
C GLU A 95 -11.56 14.56 14.76
N LEU A 96 -10.30 14.84 14.49
CA LEU A 96 -9.21 13.89 14.65
C LEU A 96 -8.65 13.97 16.06
N GLY A 97 -8.27 12.82 16.62
CA GLY A 97 -7.61 12.73 17.91
C GLY A 97 -6.19 13.29 17.93
N GLU A 98 -5.57 13.25 19.11
CA GLU A 98 -4.22 13.75 19.30
C GLU A 98 -3.14 12.72 18.97
N ASN A 99 -1.96 13.21 18.58
CA ASN A 99 -0.76 12.41 18.29
C ASN A 99 -0.94 11.35 17.20
N LEU A 100 -1.80 11.60 16.22
CA LEU A 100 -2.00 10.68 15.11
C LEU A 100 -0.85 10.75 14.10
N GLN A 101 -0.31 9.59 13.78
CA GLN A 101 0.63 9.37 12.69
C GLN A 101 -0.02 8.41 11.69
N ILE A 102 -0.69 9.00 10.71
CA ILE A 102 -1.55 8.26 9.79
C ILE A 102 -0.74 7.76 8.61
N GLY A 103 -0.78 6.45 8.39
CA GLY A 103 -0.38 5.81 7.16
C GLY A 103 -1.61 5.57 6.28
N TYR A 104 -1.63 6.13 5.08
CA TYR A 104 -2.72 5.94 4.14
C TYR A 104 -2.24 5.21 2.90
N PHE A 105 -2.81 4.03 2.67
CA PHE A 105 -2.64 3.29 1.43
C PHE A 105 -3.77 3.66 0.48
N GLU A 106 -3.47 4.59 -0.41
CA GLU A 106 -4.44 5.10 -1.37
C GLU A 106 -4.69 4.11 -2.51
N GLN A 107 -5.95 4.06 -2.98
CA GLN A 107 -6.29 3.37 -4.21
C GLN A 107 -5.43 3.90 -5.38
N GLU A 108 -5.05 3.03 -6.31
CA GLU A 108 -4.16 3.35 -7.40
C GLU A 108 -4.63 4.58 -8.20
N VAL A 109 -3.78 5.60 -8.22
CA VAL A 109 -3.90 6.70 -9.18
C VAL A 109 -2.94 6.41 -10.32
N LYS A 110 -3.45 6.14 -11.51
CA LYS A 110 -2.61 6.01 -12.71
C LYS A 110 -1.88 7.33 -12.94
N GLY A 111 -0.60 7.35 -12.68
CA GLY A 111 0.28 8.50 -12.87
C GLY A 111 1.44 8.17 -13.78
N ASP A 112 1.93 9.15 -14.55
CA ASP A 112 3.18 9.03 -15.33
C ASP A 112 4.39 9.30 -14.42
N ASN A 113 4.56 8.45 -13.38
CA ASN A 113 5.69 8.58 -12.47
C ASN A 113 6.98 8.06 -13.13
N LYS A 114 7.83 9.00 -13.55
CA LYS A 114 9.10 8.76 -14.26
C LYS A 114 10.28 8.53 -13.32
N THR A 115 10.10 8.66 -12.01
CA THR A 115 11.16 8.39 -11.03
C THR A 115 11.46 6.90 -10.95
N THR A 116 12.68 6.53 -10.60
CA THR A 116 13.02 5.13 -10.30
C THR A 116 12.43 4.73 -8.95
N CYS A 117 12.26 3.42 -8.70
CA CYS A 117 11.80 2.97 -7.39
C CYS A 117 12.75 3.39 -6.27
N ILE A 118 14.05 3.45 -6.55
CA ILE A 118 15.07 3.92 -5.60
C ILE A 118 14.84 5.38 -5.26
N ASP A 119 14.71 6.25 -6.25
CA ASP A 119 14.50 7.69 -6.04
C ASP A 119 13.18 7.96 -5.32
N GLU A 120 12.16 7.16 -5.63
CA GLU A 120 10.83 7.25 -5.02
C GLU A 120 10.85 6.96 -3.50
N ILE A 121 11.65 5.97 -3.08
CA ILE A 121 11.85 5.68 -1.65
C ILE A 121 12.80 6.68 -1.02
N TRP A 122 13.85 7.08 -1.72
CA TRP A 122 14.83 8.03 -1.20
C TRP A 122 14.24 9.43 -0.97
N ALA A 123 13.31 9.86 -1.82
CA ALA A 123 12.58 11.11 -1.63
C ALA A 123 11.78 11.13 -0.31
N GLU A 124 11.21 9.99 0.09
CA GLU A 124 10.46 9.85 1.35
C GLU A 124 11.39 9.66 2.56
N PHE A 125 12.52 8.95 2.37
CA PHE A 125 13.48 8.60 3.42
C PHE A 125 14.90 9.05 3.05
N PRO A 126 15.19 10.35 3.05
CA PRO A 126 16.49 10.87 2.61
C PRO A 126 17.67 10.47 3.51
N SER A 127 17.38 10.03 4.75
CA SER A 127 18.40 9.51 5.68
C SER A 127 18.87 8.08 5.39
N TYR A 128 18.14 7.35 4.53
CA TYR A 128 18.51 5.98 4.19
C TYR A 128 19.73 5.96 3.26
N THR A 129 20.61 5.00 3.51
CA THR A 129 21.69 4.66 2.55
C THR A 129 21.10 3.94 1.34
N GLN A 130 21.83 3.91 0.23
CA GLN A 130 21.44 3.18 -0.97
C GLN A 130 21.16 1.69 -0.70
N TYR A 131 21.93 1.10 0.23
CA TYR A 131 21.73 -0.29 0.65
C TYR A 131 20.39 -0.48 1.37
N GLU A 132 20.05 0.42 2.30
CA GLU A 132 18.79 0.37 3.04
C GLU A 132 17.58 0.55 2.12
N VAL A 133 17.65 1.47 1.15
CA VAL A 133 16.60 1.66 0.14
C VAL A 133 16.39 0.38 -0.67
N ARG A 134 17.46 -0.21 -1.20
CA ARG A 134 17.39 -1.46 -1.97
C ARG A 134 16.87 -2.62 -1.12
N SER A 135 17.33 -2.73 0.12
CA SER A 135 16.90 -3.76 1.07
C SER A 135 15.41 -3.62 1.40
N ALA A 136 14.92 -2.41 1.63
CA ALA A 136 13.50 -2.14 1.89
C ALA A 136 12.61 -2.57 0.71
N LEU A 137 12.99 -2.21 -0.52
CA LEU A 137 12.28 -2.60 -1.74
C LEU A 137 12.30 -4.12 -1.96
N ALA A 138 13.45 -4.77 -1.73
CA ALA A 138 13.58 -6.23 -1.86
C ALA A 138 12.73 -6.98 -0.84
N LYS A 139 12.67 -6.52 0.42
CA LYS A 139 11.77 -7.07 1.46
C LYS A 139 10.29 -6.98 1.08
N CYS A 140 9.90 -5.99 0.30
CA CYS A 140 8.55 -5.89 -0.25
C CYS A 140 8.31 -6.81 -1.47
N GLY A 141 9.26 -7.69 -1.82
CA GLY A 141 9.12 -8.65 -2.90
C GLY A 141 9.38 -8.08 -4.30
N LEU A 142 10.19 -7.01 -4.40
CA LEU A 142 10.67 -6.47 -5.68
C LEU A 142 12.02 -7.06 -6.05
N THR A 143 12.16 -7.49 -7.32
CA THR A 143 13.43 -7.97 -7.85
C THR A 143 14.39 -6.81 -8.15
N THR A 144 15.69 -7.09 -8.29
CA THR A 144 16.68 -6.06 -8.64
C THR A 144 16.29 -5.29 -9.90
N LYS A 145 15.75 -5.98 -10.91
CA LYS A 145 15.28 -5.34 -12.14
C LYS A 145 14.15 -4.33 -11.89
N HIS A 146 13.18 -4.68 -11.01
CA HIS A 146 12.09 -3.77 -10.64
C HIS A 146 12.60 -2.57 -9.84
N ILE A 147 13.55 -2.81 -8.92
CA ILE A 147 14.13 -1.77 -8.06
C ILE A 147 14.80 -0.66 -8.89
N GLU A 148 15.46 -1.02 -9.98
CA GLU A 148 16.16 -0.10 -10.87
C GLU A 148 15.25 0.51 -11.96
N SER A 149 14.04 0.01 -12.10
CA SER A 149 13.08 0.47 -13.11
C SER A 149 12.36 1.74 -12.66
N GLN A 150 11.86 2.50 -13.63
CA GLN A 150 10.92 3.59 -13.36
C GLN A 150 9.59 3.03 -12.87
N VAL A 151 8.95 3.72 -11.91
CA VAL A 151 7.68 3.27 -11.32
C VAL A 151 6.60 3.07 -12.38
N ARG A 152 6.52 3.94 -13.39
CA ARG A 152 5.52 3.86 -14.46
C ARG A 152 5.59 2.60 -15.34
N VAL A 153 6.75 1.93 -15.42
CA VAL A 153 6.90 0.71 -16.25
C VAL A 153 6.63 -0.57 -15.48
N LEU A 154 6.40 -0.46 -14.18
CA LEU A 154 6.04 -1.58 -13.33
C LEU A 154 4.56 -1.97 -13.54
N SER A 155 4.25 -3.24 -13.32
CA SER A 155 2.87 -3.71 -13.22
C SER A 155 2.15 -3.07 -12.02
N GLY A 156 0.82 -3.06 -12.04
CA GLY A 156 0.02 -2.52 -10.93
C GLY A 156 0.38 -3.14 -9.57
N GLY A 157 0.66 -4.46 -9.55
CA GLY A 157 1.11 -5.17 -8.34
C GLY A 157 2.47 -4.73 -7.82
N GLU A 158 3.43 -4.50 -8.71
CA GLU A 158 4.76 -4.01 -8.37
C GLU A 158 4.71 -2.56 -7.89
N GLN A 159 3.89 -1.72 -8.52
CA GLN A 159 3.63 -0.36 -8.05
C GLN A 159 2.98 -0.35 -6.66
N ALA A 160 2.03 -1.26 -6.40
CA ALA A 160 1.44 -1.44 -5.08
C ALA A 160 2.49 -1.82 -4.03
N LYS A 161 3.45 -2.70 -4.37
CA LYS A 161 4.59 -3.06 -3.49
C LYS A 161 5.50 -1.87 -3.19
N VAL A 162 5.75 -0.98 -4.16
CA VAL A 162 6.51 0.27 -3.91
C VAL A 162 5.75 1.17 -2.92
N ARG A 163 4.43 1.33 -3.08
CA ARG A 163 3.59 2.10 -2.14
C ARG A 163 3.58 1.49 -0.75
N LEU A 164 3.47 0.15 -0.65
CA LEU A 164 3.57 -0.55 0.63
C LEU A 164 4.96 -0.38 1.26
N CYS A 165 6.02 -0.39 0.47
CA CYS A 165 7.38 -0.13 0.96
C CYS A 165 7.48 1.25 1.64
N LYS A 166 6.86 2.29 1.07
CA LYS A 166 6.78 3.60 1.74
C LYS A 166 6.03 3.49 3.07
N LEU A 167 4.87 2.85 3.05
CA LEU A 167 4.00 2.76 4.20
C LEU A 167 4.62 1.98 5.38
N VAL A 168 5.24 0.82 5.12
CA VAL A 168 5.86 0.00 6.18
C VAL A 168 7.11 0.63 6.78
N ASN A 169 7.81 1.49 6.03
CA ASN A 169 9.00 2.21 6.51
C ASN A 169 8.66 3.52 7.22
N LYS A 170 7.44 4.03 7.10
CA LYS A 170 6.95 5.20 7.81
C LYS A 170 6.49 4.83 9.21
N GLU A 171 6.85 5.63 10.20
CA GLU A 171 6.31 5.47 11.56
C GLU A 171 4.84 5.85 11.56
N THR A 172 3.98 4.88 11.87
CA THR A 172 2.53 5.05 11.88
C THR A 172 1.91 4.45 13.13
N ASN A 173 0.81 5.03 13.57
CA ASN A 173 0.00 4.47 14.66
C ASN A 173 -1.45 4.22 14.25
N ILE A 174 -1.84 4.71 13.07
CA ILE A 174 -3.11 4.44 12.41
C ILE A 174 -2.85 4.07 10.97
N LEU A 175 -3.47 2.97 10.53
CA LEU A 175 -3.43 2.53 9.14
C LEU A 175 -4.81 2.69 8.51
N LEU A 176 -4.87 3.41 7.41
CA LEU A 176 -6.04 3.51 6.54
C LEU A 176 -5.70 2.82 5.23
N LEU A 177 -6.42 1.75 4.92
CA LEU A 177 -6.17 0.92 3.75
C LEU A 177 -7.39 0.99 2.82
N ASP A 178 -7.21 1.59 1.65
CA ASP A 178 -8.25 1.70 0.63
C ASP A 178 -8.02 0.64 -0.46
N GLU A 179 -8.83 -0.41 -0.45
CA GLU A 179 -8.74 -1.57 -1.32
C GLU A 179 -7.32 -2.18 -1.43
N PRO A 180 -6.64 -2.45 -0.29
CA PRO A 180 -5.21 -2.77 -0.27
C PRO A 180 -4.86 -4.06 -0.99
N THR A 181 -5.83 -4.94 -1.19
CA THR A 181 -5.64 -6.24 -1.85
C THR A 181 -5.77 -6.16 -3.37
N ASN A 182 -6.24 -5.05 -3.92
CA ASN A 182 -6.28 -4.86 -5.36
C ASN A 182 -4.85 -4.83 -5.92
N HIS A 183 -4.66 -5.55 -7.02
CA HIS A 183 -3.38 -5.68 -7.72
C HIS A 183 -2.23 -6.39 -6.96
N LEU A 184 -2.39 -6.78 -5.69
CA LEU A 184 -1.41 -7.60 -5.00
C LEU A 184 -1.51 -9.07 -5.42
N ASP A 185 -0.37 -9.73 -5.54
CA ASP A 185 -0.28 -11.19 -5.70
C ASP A 185 -0.67 -11.92 -4.40
N VAL A 186 -0.80 -13.24 -4.46
CA VAL A 186 -1.25 -14.05 -3.32
C VAL A 186 -0.30 -13.90 -2.14
N ASP A 187 1.02 -13.97 -2.40
CA ASP A 187 2.04 -13.90 -1.36
C ASP A 187 2.01 -12.55 -0.62
N ALA A 188 1.85 -11.44 -1.38
CA ALA A 188 1.73 -10.11 -0.79
C ALA A 188 0.42 -9.90 -0.02
N LYS A 189 -0.69 -10.54 -0.46
CA LYS A 189 -1.96 -10.51 0.29
C LYS A 189 -1.85 -11.27 1.61
N GLU A 190 -1.16 -12.40 1.62
CA GLU A 190 -0.94 -13.18 2.85
C GLU A 190 -0.04 -12.41 3.81
N ALA A 191 1.08 -11.88 3.35
CA ALA A 191 1.99 -11.09 4.16
C ALA A 191 1.35 -9.80 4.73
N LEU A 192 0.33 -9.24 4.08
CA LEU A 192 -0.38 -8.06 4.59
C LEU A 192 -1.40 -8.40 5.69
N LYS A 193 -1.79 -9.68 5.83
CA LYS A 193 -2.75 -10.12 6.85
C LYS A 193 -2.09 -10.44 8.19
N GLU A 194 -0.79 -10.75 8.19
CA GLU A 194 0.03 -11.00 9.38
C GLU A 194 0.34 -9.69 10.14
#